data_8bc0becf70f3e31c2a051a8618dc19f3
#
_entry.id   8bc0becf70f3e31c2a051a8618dc19f3
#
_cell.length_a   1.000
_cell.length_b   1.000
_cell.length_c   1.000
_cell.angle_alpha   90.00
_cell.angle_beta   90.00
_cell.angle_gamma   90.00
#
_symmetry.space_group_name_H-M   'P 1'
#
loop_
_entity.id
_entity.type
_entity.pdbx_description
1 polymer ?
#
loop_
_entity_poly.entity_id
_entity_poly.type
_entity_poly.pdbx_seq_one_letter_code
_entity_poly.pdbx_strand_id
1 'polypeptide(L)'
;MNHSVPAIRIEGLHVTRGLHEVFNGLTLSVPAGALIGLLGPSGCGKSTLMRAIVGVQKVASGTITVLGSPAGDPGLRRRVGYTNQAATIYDDLTVRQNLGYFRSILGAPRSDIDRVIEETDLTDHAADLVGSLSGGQRSRASLAAALLGSPELLILDEPTVGLDPMLRVELWSLFRRLRERGTTLLVSSHVMDEATRCDRLLLMRTGVILADETPNGLLEKTGTTTAEDAFLALITGDTHGLSEEDR
;
A
#
# COMPACT_ATOMS: atom_id res chain seq x y z
N MET A 1 19.54 -11.95 16.25
CA MET A 1 18.63 -11.06 15.47
C MET A 1 18.37 -11.76 14.15
N ASN A 2 17.16 -12.25 13.94
CA ASN A 2 16.79 -12.92 12.69
C ASN A 2 16.67 -11.83 11.61
N HIS A 3 17.65 -11.70 10.76
CA HIS A 3 17.56 -10.84 9.58
C HIS A 3 16.62 -11.52 8.54
N SER A 4 15.31 -11.42 8.76
CA SER A 4 14.36 -11.79 7.71
C SER A 4 14.58 -10.87 6.51
N VAL A 5 14.67 -11.47 5.32
CA VAL A 5 14.81 -10.72 4.07
C VAL A 5 13.66 -9.72 3.97
N PRO A 6 13.92 -8.42 3.72
CA PRO A 6 12.84 -7.44 3.60
C PRO A 6 11.96 -7.76 2.39
N ALA A 7 10.66 -7.49 2.53
CA ALA A 7 9.72 -7.64 1.41
C ALA A 7 9.99 -6.63 0.28
N ILE A 8 10.44 -5.43 0.65
CA ILE A 8 10.85 -4.39 -0.30
C ILE A 8 12.16 -3.79 0.17
N ARG A 9 13.12 -3.62 -0.73
CA ARG A 9 14.38 -2.90 -0.51
C ARG A 9 14.61 -1.95 -1.66
N ILE A 10 14.82 -0.69 -1.34
CA ILE A 10 15.08 0.41 -2.30
C ILE A 10 16.39 1.06 -1.92
N GLU A 11 17.29 1.24 -2.89
CA GLU A 11 18.59 1.85 -2.68
C GLU A 11 18.86 2.91 -3.75
N GLY A 12 19.02 4.15 -3.29
CA GLY A 12 19.39 5.28 -4.14
C GLY A 12 18.44 5.54 -5.31
N LEU A 13 17.13 5.42 -5.09
CA LEU A 13 16.12 5.54 -6.15
C LEU A 13 16.01 6.97 -6.68
N HIS A 14 16.19 7.11 -8.00
CA HIS A 14 15.93 8.37 -8.72
C HIS A 14 14.79 8.17 -9.72
N VAL A 15 13.76 9.01 -9.63
CA VAL A 15 12.62 8.99 -10.54
C VAL A 15 12.29 10.42 -10.96
N THR A 16 12.15 10.63 -12.26
CA THR A 16 11.68 11.89 -12.85
C THR A 16 10.36 11.68 -13.59
N ARG A 17 9.47 12.68 -13.56
CA ARG A 17 8.24 12.77 -14.35
C ARG A 17 8.23 14.06 -15.13
N GLY A 18 8.52 13.96 -16.42
CA GLY A 18 8.80 15.14 -17.25
C GLY A 18 10.04 15.87 -16.72
N LEU A 19 9.89 17.14 -16.36
CA LEU A 19 10.96 17.96 -15.79
C LEU A 19 11.00 17.92 -14.24
N HIS A 20 10.06 17.23 -13.59
CA HIS A 20 10.01 17.16 -12.13
C HIS A 20 10.76 15.93 -11.61
N GLU A 21 11.73 16.14 -10.75
CA GLU A 21 12.37 15.12 -9.95
C GLU A 21 11.41 14.74 -8.82
N VAL A 22 10.97 13.45 -8.81
CA VAL A 22 10.06 12.94 -7.78
C VAL A 22 10.85 12.34 -6.63
N PHE A 23 11.89 11.56 -6.95
CA PHE A 23 12.82 10.99 -5.96
C PHE A 23 14.25 11.28 -6.36
N ASN A 24 15.04 11.69 -5.36
CA ASN A 24 16.47 11.98 -5.48
C ASN A 24 17.25 11.17 -4.44
N GLY A 25 17.59 9.93 -4.80
CA GLY A 25 18.37 9.06 -3.93
C GLY A 25 17.58 8.39 -2.80
N LEU A 26 16.24 8.16 -2.99
CA LEU A 26 15.42 7.54 -1.96
C LEU A 26 15.92 6.14 -1.62
N THR A 27 16.15 5.90 -0.33
CA THR A 27 16.52 4.60 0.23
C THR A 27 15.55 4.23 1.34
N LEU A 28 14.99 3.01 1.27
CA LEU A 28 14.08 2.51 2.29
C LEU A 28 14.00 0.98 2.28
N SER A 29 13.55 0.40 3.40
CA SER A 29 13.35 -1.05 3.54
C SER A 29 12.03 -1.33 4.24
N VAL A 30 11.22 -2.23 3.69
CA VAL A 30 9.95 -2.69 4.26
C VAL A 30 10.11 -4.13 4.74
N PRO A 31 9.92 -4.42 6.03
CA PRO A 31 10.02 -5.78 6.56
C PRO A 31 8.89 -6.67 6.02
N ALA A 32 9.15 -7.96 5.91
CA ALA A 32 8.14 -8.94 5.53
C ALA A 32 7.12 -9.15 6.68
N GLY A 33 5.86 -9.43 6.32
CA GLY A 33 4.79 -9.76 7.26
C GLY A 33 4.28 -8.56 8.09
N ALA A 34 4.56 -7.33 7.67
CA ALA A 34 4.12 -6.11 8.35
C ALA A 34 3.07 -5.34 7.54
N LEU A 35 2.24 -4.58 8.26
CA LEU A 35 1.28 -3.63 7.71
C LEU A 35 1.86 -2.22 7.79
N ILE A 36 2.30 -1.69 6.65
CA ILE A 36 2.99 -0.41 6.54
C ILE A 36 2.06 0.65 5.98
N GLY A 37 1.93 1.78 6.68
CA GLY A 37 1.25 2.97 6.19
C GLY A 37 2.23 3.91 5.48
N LEU A 38 1.98 4.21 4.21
CA LEU A 38 2.68 5.24 3.46
C LEU A 38 1.82 6.50 3.46
N LEU A 39 2.10 7.42 4.39
CA LEU A 39 1.28 8.59 4.65
C LEU A 39 1.93 9.87 4.11
N GLY A 40 1.10 10.80 3.69
CA GLY A 40 1.55 12.10 3.22
C GLY A 40 0.53 12.79 2.32
N PRO A 41 0.70 14.09 2.04
CA PRO A 41 -0.24 14.87 1.23
C PRO A 41 -0.33 14.34 -0.21
N SER A 42 -1.42 14.73 -0.90
CA SER A 42 -1.56 14.42 -2.33
C SER A 42 -0.40 15.01 -3.14
N GLY A 43 0.10 14.26 -4.11
CA GLY A 43 1.21 14.69 -4.97
C GLY A 43 2.62 14.53 -4.37
N CYS A 44 2.79 14.06 -3.13
CA CYS A 44 4.12 13.92 -2.51
C CYS A 44 4.97 12.75 -3.08
N GLY A 45 4.40 11.88 -3.93
CA GLY A 45 5.14 10.80 -4.58
C GLY A 45 4.67 9.38 -4.25
N LYS A 46 3.68 9.16 -3.36
CA LYS A 46 3.22 7.83 -2.91
C LYS A 46 2.91 6.88 -4.07
N SER A 47 2.01 7.26 -4.97
CA SER A 47 1.64 6.44 -6.13
C SER A 47 2.82 6.20 -7.08
N THR A 48 3.75 7.15 -7.19
CA THR A 48 4.97 6.98 -8.00
C THR A 48 5.89 5.94 -7.38
N LEU A 49 6.06 5.95 -6.04
CA LEU A 49 6.81 4.94 -5.31
C LEU A 49 6.18 3.55 -5.48
N MET A 50 4.88 3.42 -5.27
CA MET A 50 4.16 2.15 -5.43
C MET A 50 4.28 1.59 -6.85
N ARG A 51 4.15 2.45 -7.88
CA ARG A 51 4.36 2.04 -9.28
C ARG A 51 5.80 1.63 -9.57
N ALA A 52 6.78 2.25 -8.92
CA ALA A 52 8.18 1.85 -9.04
C ALA A 52 8.42 0.47 -8.41
N ILE A 53 7.83 0.20 -7.24
CA ILE A 53 7.91 -1.10 -6.55
C ILE A 53 7.30 -2.22 -7.41
N VAL A 54 6.14 -1.99 -8.04
CA VAL A 54 5.52 -3.01 -8.92
C VAL A 54 6.17 -3.08 -10.32
N GLY A 55 7.13 -2.20 -10.60
CA GLY A 55 7.90 -2.23 -11.85
C GLY A 55 7.22 -1.61 -13.07
N VAL A 56 6.16 -0.80 -12.86
CA VAL A 56 5.46 -0.11 -13.97
C VAL A 56 5.85 1.35 -14.12
N GLN A 57 6.70 1.89 -13.21
CA GLN A 57 7.29 3.21 -13.27
C GLN A 57 8.70 3.14 -13.84
N LYS A 58 9.01 3.98 -14.81
CA LYS A 58 10.40 4.13 -15.30
C LYS A 58 11.26 4.75 -14.18
N VAL A 59 12.36 4.09 -13.86
CA VAL A 59 13.37 4.49 -12.89
C VAL A 59 14.59 5.04 -13.64
N ALA A 60 15.12 6.19 -13.22
CA ALA A 60 16.30 6.79 -13.83
C ALA A 60 17.58 6.11 -13.34
N SER A 61 17.69 5.87 -12.02
CA SER A 61 18.78 5.11 -11.40
C SER A 61 18.37 4.60 -10.02
N GLY A 62 19.23 3.80 -9.40
CA GLY A 62 18.95 3.09 -8.14
C GLY A 62 18.42 1.68 -8.38
N THR A 63 18.20 0.95 -7.29
CA THR A 63 17.72 -0.43 -7.33
C THR A 63 16.48 -0.62 -6.47
N ILE A 64 15.56 -1.45 -6.94
CA ILE A 64 14.39 -1.89 -6.17
C ILE A 64 14.34 -3.41 -6.21
N THR A 65 14.41 -4.01 -5.03
CA THR A 65 14.24 -5.46 -4.84
C THR A 65 12.93 -5.71 -4.12
N VAL A 66 12.10 -6.61 -4.65
CA VAL A 66 10.79 -7.00 -4.13
C VAL A 66 10.78 -8.50 -3.93
N LEU A 67 10.52 -8.97 -2.72
CA LEU A 67 10.52 -10.41 -2.36
C LEU A 67 11.76 -11.15 -2.88
N GLY A 68 12.93 -10.47 -2.84
CA GLY A 68 14.20 -11.01 -3.29
C GLY A 68 14.47 -10.95 -4.80
N SER A 69 13.55 -10.42 -5.62
CA SER A 69 13.70 -10.27 -7.07
C SER A 69 13.70 -8.79 -7.48
N PRO A 70 14.32 -8.40 -8.60
CA PRO A 70 14.22 -7.04 -9.12
C PRO A 70 12.76 -6.63 -9.38
N ALA A 71 12.41 -5.37 -9.11
CA ALA A 71 11.09 -4.85 -9.42
C ALA A 71 10.75 -5.04 -10.91
N GLY A 72 9.51 -5.47 -11.20
CA GLY A 72 9.06 -5.77 -12.57
C GLY A 72 9.41 -7.17 -13.06
N ASP A 73 10.12 -7.99 -12.29
CA ASP A 73 10.37 -9.40 -12.64
C ASP A 73 9.03 -10.13 -12.88
N PRO A 74 8.89 -10.89 -14.01
CA PRO A 74 7.64 -11.61 -14.31
C PRO A 74 7.18 -12.58 -13.21
N GLY A 75 8.12 -13.16 -12.45
CA GLY A 75 7.82 -14.05 -11.32
C GLY A 75 7.09 -13.37 -10.18
N LEU A 76 7.23 -12.05 -10.05
CA LEU A 76 6.52 -11.27 -9.01
C LEU A 76 5.03 -11.11 -9.28
N ARG A 77 4.56 -11.26 -10.53
CA ARG A 77 3.14 -11.06 -10.88
C ARG A 77 2.16 -11.95 -10.11
N ARG A 78 2.60 -13.12 -9.65
CA ARG A 78 1.80 -14.04 -8.84
C ARG A 78 1.96 -13.83 -7.33
N ARG A 79 2.99 -13.09 -6.94
CA ARG A 79 3.38 -12.90 -5.54
C ARG A 79 3.04 -11.50 -5.03
N VAL A 80 2.75 -10.56 -5.94
CA VAL A 80 2.45 -9.16 -5.61
C VAL A 80 1.07 -8.80 -6.13
N GLY A 81 0.17 -8.44 -5.23
CA GLY A 81 -1.12 -7.82 -5.55
C GLY A 81 -0.98 -6.29 -5.56
N TYR A 82 -1.61 -5.63 -6.52
CA TYR A 82 -1.60 -4.17 -6.61
C TYR A 82 -2.98 -3.62 -6.97
N THR A 83 -3.43 -2.63 -6.20
CA THR A 83 -4.56 -1.79 -6.59
C THR A 83 -4.08 -0.35 -6.73
N ASN A 84 -4.53 0.32 -7.77
CA ASN A 84 -4.36 1.77 -7.92
C ASN A 84 -5.66 2.49 -7.54
N GLN A 85 -5.61 3.81 -7.49
CA GLN A 85 -6.75 4.68 -7.17
C GLN A 85 -7.90 4.56 -8.20
N ALA A 86 -7.61 4.22 -9.45
CA ALA A 86 -8.63 3.92 -10.46
C ALA A 86 -8.92 2.42 -10.43
N ALA A 87 -10.20 2.03 -10.34
CA ALA A 87 -10.58 0.62 -10.41
C ALA A 87 -10.05 -0.02 -11.70
N THR A 88 -9.22 -1.05 -11.56
CA THR A 88 -8.59 -1.79 -12.69
C THR A 88 -9.44 -2.97 -13.15
N ILE A 89 -10.74 -2.92 -12.93
CA ILE A 89 -11.71 -3.96 -13.26
C ILE A 89 -12.66 -3.45 -14.35
N TYR A 90 -13.20 -4.37 -15.14
CA TYR A 90 -14.03 -4.08 -16.31
C TYR A 90 -15.49 -3.87 -15.89
N ASP A 91 -16.07 -2.75 -16.28
CA ASP A 91 -17.42 -2.31 -15.90
C ASP A 91 -18.52 -3.17 -16.52
N ASP A 92 -18.27 -3.72 -17.69
CA ASP A 92 -19.17 -4.56 -18.49
C ASP A 92 -19.14 -6.05 -18.12
N LEU A 93 -18.31 -6.42 -17.16
CA LEU A 93 -18.25 -7.77 -16.60
C LEU A 93 -18.83 -7.80 -15.19
N THR A 94 -19.37 -8.96 -14.79
CA THR A 94 -19.75 -9.17 -13.39
C THR A 94 -18.51 -9.27 -12.49
N VAL A 95 -18.68 -9.10 -11.17
CA VAL A 95 -17.59 -9.32 -10.21
C VAL A 95 -16.94 -10.69 -10.45
N ARG A 96 -17.72 -11.75 -10.53
CA ARG A 96 -17.23 -13.12 -10.77
C ARG A 96 -16.51 -13.28 -12.11
N GLN A 97 -16.98 -12.65 -13.16
CA GLN A 97 -16.34 -12.68 -14.49
C GLN A 97 -14.99 -11.94 -14.47
N ASN A 98 -14.92 -10.77 -13.83
CA ASN A 98 -13.66 -10.04 -13.63
C ASN A 98 -12.63 -10.92 -12.89
N LEU A 99 -13.03 -11.51 -11.77
CA LEU A 99 -12.16 -12.39 -10.98
C LEU A 99 -11.73 -13.62 -11.79
N GLY A 100 -12.63 -14.20 -12.60
CA GLY A 100 -12.32 -15.29 -13.51
C GLY A 100 -11.26 -14.92 -14.55
N TYR A 101 -11.34 -13.72 -15.10
CA TYR A 101 -10.38 -13.18 -16.05
C TYR A 101 -8.99 -13.02 -15.41
N PHE A 102 -8.88 -12.29 -14.30
CA PHE A 102 -7.61 -12.08 -13.62
C PHE A 102 -7.02 -13.37 -13.07
N ARG A 103 -7.84 -14.26 -12.50
CA ARG A 103 -7.41 -15.59 -12.08
C ARG A 103 -6.74 -16.36 -13.22
N SER A 104 -7.30 -16.30 -14.44
CA SER A 104 -6.74 -16.99 -15.61
C SER A 104 -5.37 -16.46 -15.98
N ILE A 105 -5.17 -15.14 -15.94
CA ILE A 105 -3.87 -14.48 -16.19
C ILE A 105 -2.84 -14.90 -15.14
N LEU A 106 -3.24 -14.95 -13.86
CA LEU A 106 -2.36 -15.31 -12.75
C LEU A 106 -2.10 -16.82 -12.67
N GLY A 107 -2.94 -17.65 -13.33
CA GLY A 107 -2.89 -19.11 -13.18
C GLY A 107 -3.26 -19.57 -11.77
N ALA A 108 -4.06 -18.79 -11.05
CA ALA A 108 -4.51 -19.10 -9.70
C ALA A 108 -5.57 -20.22 -9.69
N PRO A 109 -5.78 -20.95 -8.57
CA PRO A 109 -6.82 -21.96 -8.44
C PRO A 109 -8.22 -21.41 -8.69
N ARG A 110 -9.14 -22.26 -9.17
CA ARG A 110 -10.56 -21.84 -9.37
C ARG A 110 -11.26 -21.50 -8.04
N SER A 111 -10.90 -22.17 -6.96
CA SER A 111 -11.41 -21.93 -5.61
C SER A 111 -11.09 -20.54 -5.07
N ASP A 112 -10.07 -19.87 -5.62
CA ASP A 112 -9.71 -18.52 -5.21
C ASP A 112 -10.80 -17.49 -5.49
N ILE A 113 -11.63 -17.70 -6.52
CA ILE A 113 -12.71 -16.78 -6.86
C ILE A 113 -13.71 -16.68 -5.70
N ASP A 114 -14.17 -17.84 -5.19
CA ASP A 114 -15.13 -17.85 -4.09
C ASP A 114 -14.50 -17.34 -2.80
N ARG A 115 -13.25 -17.73 -2.52
CA ARG A 115 -12.49 -17.24 -1.37
C ARG A 115 -12.39 -15.70 -1.35
N VAL A 116 -11.95 -15.06 -2.45
CA VAL A 116 -11.77 -13.60 -2.46
C VAL A 116 -13.11 -12.86 -2.45
N ILE A 117 -14.17 -13.41 -3.04
CA ILE A 117 -15.54 -12.86 -2.97
C ILE A 117 -16.00 -12.84 -1.50
N GLU A 118 -15.81 -13.92 -0.77
CA GLU A 118 -16.17 -14.01 0.65
C GLU A 118 -15.29 -13.07 1.50
N GLU A 119 -13.97 -13.10 1.33
CA GLU A 119 -13.02 -12.26 2.08
C GLU A 119 -13.29 -10.76 1.92
N THR A 120 -13.82 -10.33 0.76
CA THR A 120 -14.12 -8.92 0.47
C THR A 120 -15.59 -8.56 0.64
N ASP A 121 -16.41 -9.49 1.19
CA ASP A 121 -17.85 -9.28 1.42
C ASP A 121 -18.61 -8.86 0.15
N LEU A 122 -18.41 -9.63 -0.92
CA LEU A 122 -19.06 -9.43 -2.21
C LEU A 122 -19.97 -10.62 -2.62
N THR A 123 -20.33 -11.48 -1.68
CA THR A 123 -21.10 -12.71 -1.96
C THR A 123 -22.41 -12.38 -2.64
N ASP A 124 -23.16 -11.41 -2.12
CA ASP A 124 -24.46 -11.00 -2.65
C ASP A 124 -24.36 -10.23 -3.97
N HIS A 125 -23.16 -9.73 -4.31
CA HIS A 125 -22.87 -8.93 -5.49
C HIS A 125 -22.02 -9.67 -6.55
N ALA A 126 -21.77 -10.96 -6.35
CA ALA A 126 -20.88 -11.75 -7.22
C ALA A 126 -21.37 -11.81 -8.68
N ALA A 127 -22.69 -11.75 -8.89
CA ALA A 127 -23.33 -11.76 -10.22
C ALA A 127 -23.66 -10.37 -10.77
N ASP A 128 -23.44 -9.29 -9.99
CA ASP A 128 -23.72 -7.93 -10.42
C ASP A 128 -22.64 -7.42 -11.38
N LEU A 129 -23.04 -6.60 -12.35
CA LEU A 129 -22.10 -5.89 -13.22
C LEU A 129 -21.29 -4.89 -12.38
N VAL A 130 -20.00 -4.82 -12.60
CA VAL A 130 -19.11 -3.89 -11.87
C VAL A 130 -19.55 -2.43 -12.10
N GLY A 131 -20.03 -2.09 -13.30
CA GLY A 131 -20.54 -0.76 -13.60
C GLY A 131 -21.76 -0.34 -12.79
N SER A 132 -22.52 -1.28 -12.21
CA SER A 132 -23.69 -1.00 -11.34
C SER A 132 -23.35 -0.93 -9.84
N LEU A 133 -22.14 -1.26 -9.47
CA LEU A 133 -21.70 -1.27 -8.05
C LEU A 133 -21.53 0.14 -7.50
N SER A 134 -21.77 0.29 -6.19
CA SER A 134 -21.35 1.49 -5.46
C SER A 134 -19.83 1.65 -5.49
N GLY A 135 -19.32 2.86 -5.20
CA GLY A 135 -17.88 3.10 -5.14
C GLY A 135 -17.16 2.18 -4.14
N GLY A 136 -17.75 1.92 -2.99
CA GLY A 136 -17.21 0.99 -1.98
C GLY A 136 -17.18 -0.46 -2.46
N GLN A 137 -18.26 -0.95 -3.07
CA GLN A 137 -18.32 -2.30 -3.66
C GLN A 137 -17.30 -2.46 -4.80
N ARG A 138 -17.13 -1.41 -5.62
CA ARG A 138 -16.14 -1.39 -6.71
C ARG A 138 -14.70 -1.45 -6.17
N SER A 139 -14.41 -0.73 -5.09
CA SER A 139 -13.11 -0.80 -4.40
C SER A 139 -12.85 -2.20 -3.85
N ARG A 140 -13.86 -2.84 -3.23
CA ARG A 140 -13.78 -4.23 -2.76
C ARG A 140 -13.56 -5.23 -3.91
N ALA A 141 -14.21 -5.03 -5.06
CA ALA A 141 -14.01 -5.88 -6.23
C ALA A 141 -12.59 -5.74 -6.81
N SER A 142 -12.02 -4.53 -6.83
CA SER A 142 -10.63 -4.31 -7.20
C SER A 142 -9.66 -4.97 -6.22
N LEU A 143 -9.95 -4.89 -4.92
CA LEU A 143 -9.16 -5.57 -3.89
C LEU A 143 -9.26 -7.09 -4.03
N ALA A 144 -10.45 -7.65 -4.29
CA ALA A 144 -10.64 -9.08 -4.55
C ALA A 144 -9.76 -9.57 -5.70
N ALA A 145 -9.67 -8.79 -6.79
CA ALA A 145 -8.78 -9.11 -7.90
C ALA A 145 -7.29 -9.12 -7.49
N ALA A 146 -6.87 -8.17 -6.64
CA ALA A 146 -5.51 -8.12 -6.13
C ALA A 146 -5.16 -9.23 -5.14
N LEU A 147 -6.16 -9.85 -4.50
CA LEU A 147 -6.00 -10.96 -3.55
C LEU A 147 -5.95 -12.34 -4.22
N LEU A 148 -6.23 -12.44 -5.53
CA LEU A 148 -6.13 -13.70 -6.26
C LEU A 148 -4.69 -14.24 -6.21
N GLY A 149 -4.58 -15.56 -6.02
CA GLY A 149 -3.28 -16.22 -5.91
C GLY A 149 -2.62 -16.09 -4.54
N SER A 150 -3.30 -15.47 -3.53
CA SER A 150 -2.77 -15.28 -2.17
C SER A 150 -1.38 -14.61 -2.17
N PRO A 151 -1.30 -13.35 -2.59
CA PRO A 151 -0.02 -12.64 -2.73
C PRO A 151 0.73 -12.54 -1.39
N GLU A 152 2.07 -12.59 -1.46
CA GLU A 152 2.96 -12.37 -0.32
C GLU A 152 3.11 -10.88 0.03
N LEU A 153 2.94 -10.01 -0.97
CA LEU A 153 2.97 -8.56 -0.84
C LEU A 153 1.72 -7.95 -1.50
N LEU A 154 1.02 -7.10 -0.77
CA LEU A 154 -0.14 -6.36 -1.24
C LEU A 154 0.16 -4.86 -1.19
N ILE A 155 0.06 -4.18 -2.32
CA ILE A 155 0.30 -2.74 -2.46
C ILE A 155 -1.03 -2.07 -2.80
N LEU A 156 -1.49 -1.19 -1.93
CA LEU A 156 -2.81 -0.57 -1.99
C LEU A 156 -2.69 0.96 -2.05
N ASP A 157 -3.02 1.54 -3.20
CA ASP A 157 -2.93 2.99 -3.39
C ASP A 157 -4.27 3.66 -3.06
N GLU A 158 -4.33 4.30 -1.89
CA GLU A 158 -5.49 5.00 -1.33
C GLU A 158 -6.79 4.15 -1.29
N PRO A 159 -6.76 2.92 -0.74
CA PRO A 159 -7.88 1.98 -0.84
C PRO A 159 -9.13 2.39 -0.03
N THR A 160 -8.99 3.35 0.86
CA THR A 160 -10.07 3.83 1.77
C THR A 160 -10.76 5.10 1.28
N VAL A 161 -10.29 5.69 0.20
CA VAL A 161 -10.85 6.92 -0.37
C VAL A 161 -12.28 6.70 -0.85
N GLY A 162 -13.18 7.59 -0.44
CA GLY A 162 -14.59 7.52 -0.83
C GLY A 162 -15.41 6.45 -0.12
N LEU A 163 -14.85 5.74 0.86
CA LEU A 163 -15.59 4.80 1.70
C LEU A 163 -16.24 5.52 2.88
N ASP A 164 -17.46 5.10 3.23
CA ASP A 164 -18.07 5.48 4.50
C ASP A 164 -17.28 4.91 5.70
N PRO A 165 -17.51 5.44 6.92
CA PRO A 165 -16.75 5.03 8.11
C PRO A 165 -16.86 3.54 8.45
N MET A 166 -18.02 2.90 8.22
CA MET A 166 -18.24 1.48 8.51
C MET A 166 -17.40 0.61 7.57
N LEU A 167 -17.50 0.85 6.25
CA LEU A 167 -16.74 0.14 5.23
C LEU A 167 -15.23 0.30 5.43
N ARG A 168 -14.78 1.48 5.89
CA ARG A 168 -13.38 1.71 6.22
C ARG A 168 -12.90 0.82 7.37
N VAL A 169 -13.69 0.69 8.44
CA VAL A 169 -13.35 -0.19 9.57
C VAL A 169 -13.25 -1.66 9.14
N GLU A 170 -14.19 -2.13 8.31
CA GLU A 170 -14.19 -3.49 7.78
C GLU A 170 -12.96 -3.77 6.91
N LEU A 171 -12.59 -2.82 6.04
CA LEU A 171 -11.43 -2.92 5.18
C LEU A 171 -10.12 -3.01 6.00
N TRP A 172 -9.95 -2.17 7.02
CA TRP A 172 -8.81 -2.24 7.91
C TRP A 172 -8.78 -3.55 8.73
N SER A 173 -9.94 -4.09 9.07
CA SER A 173 -10.03 -5.42 9.72
C SER A 173 -9.58 -6.53 8.78
N LEU A 174 -9.91 -6.45 7.48
CA LEU A 174 -9.39 -7.37 6.46
C LEU A 174 -7.86 -7.26 6.34
N PHE A 175 -7.30 -6.04 6.29
CA PHE A 175 -5.84 -5.85 6.21
C PHE A 175 -5.11 -6.47 7.40
N ARG A 176 -5.65 -6.34 8.60
CA ARG A 176 -5.09 -7.00 9.80
C ARG A 176 -5.11 -8.53 9.68
N ARG A 177 -6.24 -9.12 9.25
CA ARG A 177 -6.31 -10.58 9.04
C ARG A 177 -5.31 -11.07 7.99
N LEU A 178 -5.11 -10.32 6.89
CA LEU A 178 -4.13 -10.68 5.86
C LEU A 178 -2.70 -10.62 6.43
N ARG A 179 -2.38 -9.57 7.19
CA ARG A 179 -1.10 -9.43 7.88
C ARG A 179 -0.84 -10.56 8.88
N GLU A 180 -1.85 -10.96 9.67
CA GLU A 180 -1.76 -12.08 10.62
C GLU A 180 -1.49 -13.43 9.93
N ARG A 181 -1.89 -13.56 8.67
CA ARG A 181 -1.58 -14.72 7.80
C ARG A 181 -0.20 -14.61 7.14
N GLY A 182 0.56 -13.55 7.41
CA GLY A 182 1.92 -13.36 6.91
C GLY A 182 2.03 -12.52 5.64
N THR A 183 0.93 -12.00 5.09
CA THR A 183 0.97 -11.08 3.95
C THR A 183 1.60 -9.75 4.40
N THR A 184 2.54 -9.24 3.62
CA THR A 184 3.05 -7.87 3.78
C THR A 184 2.10 -6.89 3.09
N LEU A 185 1.74 -5.80 3.76
CA LEU A 185 0.89 -4.78 3.16
C LEU A 185 1.60 -3.41 3.16
N LEU A 186 1.58 -2.74 2.01
CA LEU A 186 1.96 -1.33 1.88
C LEU A 186 0.71 -0.55 1.44
N VAL A 187 0.17 0.25 2.35
CA VAL A 187 -1.09 0.98 2.16
C VAL A 187 -0.80 2.48 2.13
N SER A 188 -1.10 3.16 1.02
CA SER A 188 -1.02 4.61 1.00
C SER A 188 -2.29 5.26 1.52
N SER A 189 -2.13 6.37 2.22
CA SER A 189 -3.24 7.22 2.66
C SER A 189 -2.80 8.68 2.77
N HIS A 190 -3.76 9.59 2.68
CA HIS A 190 -3.61 10.99 3.07
C HIS A 190 -4.37 11.29 4.36
N VAL A 191 -5.03 10.29 4.96
CA VAL A 191 -5.80 10.40 6.21
C VAL A 191 -4.90 9.98 7.37
N MET A 192 -4.47 10.95 8.19
CA MET A 192 -3.51 10.71 9.27
C MET A 192 -4.08 9.83 10.40
N ASP A 193 -5.39 9.82 10.62
CA ASP A 193 -6.05 8.95 11.62
C ASP A 193 -5.85 7.45 11.32
N GLU A 194 -5.55 7.10 10.09
CA GLU A 194 -5.27 5.72 9.70
C GLU A 194 -3.89 5.23 10.16
N ALA A 195 -3.01 6.14 10.57
CA ALA A 195 -1.68 5.84 11.08
C ALA A 195 -1.68 4.80 12.20
N THR A 196 -2.61 4.94 13.16
CA THR A 196 -2.72 4.06 14.34
C THR A 196 -3.10 2.62 14.01
N ARG A 197 -3.52 2.36 12.76
CA ARG A 197 -3.91 1.03 12.28
C ARG A 197 -2.76 0.22 11.70
N CYS A 198 -1.60 0.85 11.51
CA CYS A 198 -0.41 0.27 10.90
C CYS A 198 0.61 -0.17 11.95
N ASP A 199 1.44 -1.17 11.64
CA ASP A 199 2.57 -1.56 12.49
C ASP A 199 3.71 -0.54 12.40
N ARG A 200 3.88 0.09 11.23
CA ARG A 200 4.95 1.05 10.93
C ARG A 200 4.45 2.09 9.93
N LEU A 201 5.00 3.28 10.03
CA LEU A 201 4.64 4.44 9.23
C LEU A 201 5.83 4.95 8.44
N LEU A 202 5.60 5.20 7.17
CA LEU A 202 6.49 5.95 6.29
C LEU A 202 5.80 7.29 6.00
N LEU A 203 6.24 8.36 6.65
CA LEU A 203 5.73 9.70 6.40
C LEU A 203 6.48 10.33 5.25
N MET A 204 5.78 10.63 4.16
CA MET A 204 6.38 11.15 2.93
C MET A 204 5.95 12.59 2.65
N ARG A 205 6.91 13.43 2.26
CA ARG A 205 6.69 14.78 1.73
C ARG A 205 7.68 15.07 0.60
N THR A 206 7.20 15.57 -0.53
CA THR A 206 8.01 15.98 -1.69
C THR A 206 9.12 15.00 -2.07
N GLY A 207 8.77 13.69 -2.15
CA GLY A 207 9.71 12.63 -2.53
C GLY A 207 10.68 12.17 -1.44
N VAL A 208 10.58 12.70 -0.22
CA VAL A 208 11.46 12.37 0.91
C VAL A 208 10.64 11.67 2.01
N ILE A 209 11.22 10.63 2.64
CA ILE A 209 10.67 10.02 3.85
C ILE A 209 11.14 10.87 5.06
N LEU A 210 10.20 11.55 5.70
CA LEU A 210 10.44 12.38 6.89
C LEU A 210 10.57 11.54 8.17
N ALA A 211 9.83 10.46 8.24
CA ALA A 211 9.88 9.53 9.36
C ALA A 211 9.61 8.09 8.89
N ASP A 212 10.24 7.15 9.55
CA ASP A 212 10.12 5.71 9.36
C ASP A 212 10.08 5.07 10.76
N GLU A 213 8.88 5.03 11.37
CA GLU A 213 8.67 4.75 12.79
C GLU A 213 7.41 3.91 13.02
N THR A 214 7.29 3.34 14.21
CA THR A 214 6.00 2.85 14.71
C THR A 214 5.07 4.03 15.04
N PRO A 215 3.74 3.86 15.06
CA PRO A 215 2.83 4.95 15.46
C PRO A 215 3.20 5.58 16.81
N ASN A 216 3.48 4.77 17.82
CA ASN A 216 3.88 5.26 19.15
C ASN A 216 5.26 5.94 19.12
N GLY A 217 6.24 5.35 18.44
CA GLY A 217 7.57 5.94 18.29
C GLY A 217 7.55 7.29 17.59
N LEU A 218 6.64 7.46 16.62
CA LEU A 218 6.43 8.75 15.97
C LEU A 218 5.94 9.82 16.97
N LEU A 219 4.93 9.49 17.79
CA LEU A 219 4.37 10.41 18.79
C LEU A 219 5.39 10.76 19.87
N GLU A 220 6.14 9.78 20.36
CA GLU A 220 7.22 9.97 21.33
C GLU A 220 8.33 10.89 20.79
N LYS A 221 8.77 10.64 19.55
CA LYS A 221 9.82 11.41 18.89
C LYS A 221 9.45 12.87 18.65
N THR A 222 8.16 13.15 18.40
CA THR A 222 7.68 14.49 18.12
C THR A 222 7.08 15.20 19.33
N GLY A 223 6.86 14.48 20.44
CA GLY A 223 6.22 15.01 21.64
C GLY A 223 4.74 15.38 21.41
N THR A 224 4.09 14.75 20.43
CA THR A 224 2.69 15.05 20.04
C THR A 224 1.74 13.92 20.44
N THR A 225 0.44 14.17 20.36
CA THR A 225 -0.60 13.20 20.73
C THR A 225 -1.31 12.60 19.52
N THR A 226 -1.17 13.21 18.33
CA THR A 226 -1.80 12.74 17.08
C THR A 226 -0.77 12.59 15.96
N ALA A 227 -1.05 11.72 15.00
CA ALA A 227 -0.19 11.56 13.83
C ALA A 227 -0.18 12.81 12.93
N GLU A 228 -1.28 13.59 12.93
CA GLU A 228 -1.37 14.84 12.20
C GLU A 228 -0.44 15.90 12.80
N ASP A 229 -0.48 16.09 14.12
CA ASP A 229 0.44 17.01 14.82
C ASP A 229 1.89 16.57 14.67
N ALA A 230 2.17 15.26 14.73
CA ALA A 230 3.49 14.72 14.50
C ALA A 230 4.02 15.05 13.09
N PHE A 231 3.16 14.91 12.08
CA PHE A 231 3.52 15.26 10.72
C PHE A 231 3.79 16.76 10.57
N LEU A 232 2.96 17.61 11.18
CA LEU A 232 3.17 19.07 11.20
C LEU A 232 4.47 19.44 11.90
N ALA A 233 4.76 18.86 13.07
CA ALA A 233 6.00 19.10 13.81
C ALA A 233 7.24 18.74 12.98
N LEU A 234 7.23 17.60 12.26
CA LEU A 234 8.33 17.22 11.37
C LEU A 234 8.52 18.16 10.18
N ILE A 235 7.44 18.81 9.73
CA ILE A 235 7.50 19.77 8.61
C ILE A 235 8.02 21.13 9.05
N THR A 236 7.59 21.61 10.23
CA THR A 236 7.95 22.94 10.75
C THR A 236 9.30 22.97 11.43
N GLY A 237 9.85 21.80 11.77
CA GLY A 237 11.07 21.68 12.57
C GLY A 237 10.85 21.91 14.06
N ASP A 238 9.58 22.07 14.49
CA ASP A 238 9.18 22.25 15.89
C ASP A 238 9.06 20.87 16.58
N THR A 239 10.16 20.14 16.69
CA THR A 239 10.20 18.95 17.55
C THR A 239 10.42 19.42 19.00
N HIS A 240 9.34 19.63 19.74
CA HIS A 240 9.42 19.85 21.18
C HIS A 240 9.99 18.59 21.84
N GLY A 241 11.29 18.56 22.13
CA GLY A 241 11.87 17.54 22.99
C GLY A 241 13.14 16.82 22.55
N LEU A 242 13.87 17.28 21.52
CA LEU A 242 15.23 16.76 21.31
C LEU A 242 16.22 17.63 22.10
N SER A 243 16.73 17.11 23.22
CA SER A 243 17.90 17.65 23.91
C SER A 243 19.10 17.75 22.97
N GLU A 244 19.87 18.84 23.12
CA GLU A 244 21.07 19.18 22.31
C GLU A 244 22.23 18.18 22.42
N GLU A 245 22.02 16.94 22.91
CA GLU A 245 23.09 15.97 23.16
C GLU A 245 23.39 15.00 22.01
N ASP A 246 22.68 15.07 20.86
CA ASP A 246 22.91 14.22 19.69
C ASP A 246 23.24 15.00 18.40
N ARG A 247 24.08 16.05 18.51
CA ARG A 247 24.69 16.72 17.34
C ARG A 247 26.15 16.40 17.17
#